data_2c9dc27f262767a5fa462ff107674a00
#
_entry.id   2c9dc27f262767a5fa462ff107674a00
#
_cell.length_a   1.000
_cell.length_b   1.000
_cell.length_c   1.000
_cell.angle_alpha   90.00
_cell.angle_beta   90.00
_cell.angle_gamma   90.00
#
_symmetry.space_group_name_H-M   'P 1'
#
loop_
_entity.id
_entity.type
_entity.pdbx_description
1 polymer ?
#
loop_
_entity_poly.entity_id
_entity_poly.type
_entity_poly.pdbx_seq_one_letter_code
_entity_poly.pdbx_strand_id
1 'polypeptide(L)'
;SARQGYALGLNAGLGHLGVAGMQLLVPLAISASVFGIFDGPPQSTAQGPMWLQNAGFIWVPLILASTAAAWFGMDDLADRHAGMAEQAVVFTRRHNWLMCWLYLGTFGSFIGFSASLPMLAQSQYQRADAMHLVWLGPLIGAVLRPLGGWMADRWGGARVTFWVFVLMALAALVALLCLPTVSGSGSEVSSNGYSGFLAAFGL
;
A
#
# COMPACT_ATOMS: atom_id res chain seq x y z
N SER A 1 -11.54 23.60 -9.94
CA SER A 1 -10.24 24.26 -9.74
C SER A 1 -9.19 23.56 -10.58
N ALA A 2 -8.24 24.31 -11.18
CA ALA A 2 -7.23 23.76 -12.11
C ALA A 2 -6.20 22.78 -11.48
N ARG A 3 -6.33 22.47 -10.19
CA ARG A 3 -5.40 21.57 -9.44
C ARG A 3 -6.14 20.55 -8.58
N GLN A 4 -7.31 20.13 -8.99
CA GLN A 4 -8.13 19.21 -8.20
C GLN A 4 -7.51 17.80 -8.14
N GLY A 5 -6.96 17.31 -9.25
CA GLY A 5 -6.29 16.02 -9.31
C GLY A 5 -5.03 15.98 -8.44
N TYR A 6 -4.22 17.03 -8.46
CA TYR A 6 -3.06 17.15 -7.58
C TYR A 6 -3.44 17.11 -6.09
N ALA A 7 -4.47 17.88 -5.69
CA ALA A 7 -4.92 17.93 -4.30
C ALA A 7 -5.45 16.57 -3.82
N LEU A 8 -6.26 15.90 -4.66
CA LEU A 8 -6.75 14.54 -4.37
C LEU A 8 -5.62 13.52 -4.33
N GLY A 9 -4.66 13.63 -5.27
CA GLY A 9 -3.47 12.79 -5.30
C GLY A 9 -2.60 12.96 -4.06
N LEU A 10 -2.40 14.19 -3.59
CA LEU A 10 -1.65 14.49 -2.38
C LEU A 10 -2.33 13.90 -1.14
N ASN A 11 -3.64 14.14 -0.99
CA ASN A 11 -4.41 13.60 0.14
C ASN A 11 -4.38 12.06 0.17
N ALA A 12 -4.61 11.42 -0.98
CA ALA A 12 -4.53 9.97 -1.09
C ALA A 12 -3.10 9.44 -0.87
N GLY A 13 -2.07 10.12 -1.37
CA GLY A 13 -0.67 9.79 -1.16
C GLY A 13 -0.28 9.80 0.31
N LEU A 14 -0.61 10.87 1.02
CA LEU A 14 -0.37 10.98 2.46
C LEU A 14 -1.07 9.87 3.25
N GLY A 15 -2.32 9.53 2.91
CA GLY A 15 -3.01 8.40 3.54
C GLY A 15 -2.32 7.05 3.30
N HIS A 16 -1.74 6.85 2.11
CA HIS A 16 -1.04 5.59 1.78
C HIS A 16 0.38 5.48 2.37
N LEU A 17 0.98 6.58 2.82
CA LEU A 17 2.23 6.54 3.58
C LEU A 17 2.09 5.68 4.85
N GLY A 18 0.89 5.58 5.41
CA GLY A 18 0.60 4.68 6.53
C GLY A 18 0.90 3.21 6.24
N VAL A 19 0.71 2.74 4.99
CA VAL A 19 1.03 1.35 4.60
C VAL A 19 2.55 1.13 4.63
N ALA A 20 3.34 2.06 4.08
CA ALA A 20 4.80 1.99 4.14
C ALA A 20 5.30 2.08 5.59
N GLY A 21 4.71 3.00 6.37
CA GLY A 21 5.01 3.15 7.80
C GLY A 21 4.72 1.88 8.59
N MET A 22 3.60 1.21 8.33
CA MET A 22 3.25 -0.05 8.96
C MET A 22 4.29 -1.14 8.66
N GLN A 23 4.67 -1.29 7.40
CA GLN A 23 5.65 -2.31 6.98
C GLN A 23 7.06 -2.06 7.53
N LEU A 24 7.39 -0.82 7.87
CA LEU A 24 8.65 -0.47 8.51
C LEU A 24 8.58 -0.57 10.04
N LEU A 25 7.54 -0.01 10.64
CA LEU A 25 7.45 0.14 12.10
C LEU A 25 7.05 -1.15 12.82
N VAL A 26 6.17 -1.96 12.22
CA VAL A 26 5.69 -3.19 12.88
C VAL A 26 6.84 -4.20 13.11
N PRO A 27 7.71 -4.52 12.13
CA PRO A 27 8.85 -5.40 12.37
C PRO A 27 9.79 -4.87 13.47
N LEU A 28 9.99 -3.55 13.54
CA LEU A 28 10.81 -2.92 14.59
C LEU A 28 10.13 -3.01 15.96
N ALA A 29 8.82 -2.79 16.03
CA ALA A 29 8.08 -2.83 17.30
C ALA A 29 8.00 -4.24 17.90
N ILE A 30 7.94 -5.29 17.08
CA ILE A 30 7.89 -6.68 17.55
C ILE A 30 9.27 -7.24 17.92
N SER A 31 10.36 -6.64 17.43
CA SER A 31 11.75 -7.09 17.67
C SER A 31 12.31 -6.61 19.02
N ALA A 32 11.65 -5.65 19.67
CA ALA A 32 12.11 -5.06 20.91
C ALA A 32 10.97 -4.87 21.92
N SER A 33 11.30 -4.84 23.21
CA SER A 33 10.38 -4.42 24.27
C SER A 33 10.23 -2.89 24.19
N VAL A 34 9.17 -2.41 23.54
CA VAL A 34 8.92 -0.98 23.32
C VAL A 34 8.02 -0.37 24.39
N PHE A 35 7.05 -1.15 24.87
CA PHE A 35 6.03 -0.68 25.84
C PHE A 35 6.29 -1.17 27.28
N GLY A 36 7.44 -1.78 27.55
CA GLY A 36 7.87 -2.18 28.89
C GLY A 36 6.92 -3.18 29.55
N ILE A 37 6.28 -2.76 30.66
CA ILE A 37 5.35 -3.63 31.41
C ILE A 37 4.11 -4.07 30.63
N PHE A 38 3.72 -3.37 29.56
CA PHE A 38 2.59 -3.73 28.72
C PHE A 38 2.95 -4.77 27.64
N ASP A 39 4.24 -5.02 27.40
CA ASP A 39 4.67 -5.95 26.35
C ASP A 39 4.33 -7.41 26.66
N GLY A 40 4.15 -7.76 27.95
CA GLY A 40 3.98 -9.15 28.34
C GLY A 40 5.21 -10.04 28.01
N PRO A 41 5.10 -11.36 28.17
CA PRO A 41 6.21 -12.26 27.86
C PRO A 41 6.45 -12.38 26.35
N PRO A 42 7.73 -12.39 25.92
CA PRO A 42 8.06 -12.59 24.51
C PRO A 42 7.71 -14.00 24.04
N GLN A 43 7.30 -14.13 22.79
CA GLN A 43 7.11 -15.43 22.16
C GLN A 43 8.42 -15.90 21.54
N SER A 44 8.78 -17.16 21.80
CA SER A 44 9.98 -17.78 21.21
C SER A 44 9.70 -18.16 19.75
N THR A 45 10.35 -17.46 18.83
CA THR A 45 10.30 -17.76 17.39
C THR A 45 11.66 -18.25 16.90
N ALA A 46 11.71 -18.82 15.69
CA ALA A 46 12.96 -19.27 15.08
C ALA A 46 14.01 -18.14 14.93
N GLN A 47 13.57 -16.88 14.97
CA GLN A 47 14.40 -15.67 14.84
C GLN A 47 14.74 -15.05 16.21
N GLY A 48 14.33 -15.67 17.32
CA GLY A 48 14.54 -15.18 18.67
C GLY A 48 13.26 -14.77 19.39
N PRO A 49 13.37 -14.15 20.58
CA PRO A 49 12.22 -13.67 21.33
C PRO A 49 11.57 -12.47 20.61
N MET A 50 10.26 -12.56 20.37
CA MET A 50 9.48 -11.50 19.71
C MET A 50 8.23 -11.15 20.51
N TRP A 51 7.90 -9.87 20.56
CA TRP A 51 6.71 -9.30 21.19
C TRP A 51 5.63 -9.05 20.15
N LEU A 52 4.95 -10.11 19.67
CA LEU A 52 3.94 -10.00 18.60
C LEU A 52 2.77 -9.08 18.95
N GLN A 53 2.43 -8.95 20.23
CA GLN A 53 1.40 -8.05 20.73
C GLN A 53 1.71 -6.57 20.44
N ASN A 54 2.98 -6.19 20.32
CA ASN A 54 3.41 -4.83 20.02
C ASN A 54 2.97 -4.40 18.60
N ALA A 55 2.75 -5.35 17.68
CA ALA A 55 2.15 -5.07 16.38
C ALA A 55 0.77 -4.40 16.48
N GLY A 56 -0.01 -4.73 17.54
CA GLY A 56 -1.29 -4.10 17.82
C GLY A 56 -1.15 -2.84 18.68
N PHE A 57 -0.33 -2.89 19.72
CA PHE A 57 -0.20 -1.80 20.70
C PHE A 57 0.34 -0.50 20.09
N ILE A 58 1.19 -0.56 19.07
CA ILE A 58 1.71 0.64 18.40
C ILE A 58 0.60 1.51 17.80
N TRP A 59 -0.55 0.91 17.45
CA TRP A 59 -1.68 1.64 16.86
C TRP A 59 -2.54 2.37 17.88
N VAL A 60 -2.58 1.90 19.11
CA VAL A 60 -3.43 2.50 20.15
C VAL A 60 -3.14 3.99 20.36
N PRO A 61 -1.88 4.44 20.62
CA PRO A 61 -1.60 5.85 20.79
C PRO A 61 -1.83 6.65 19.49
N LEU A 62 -1.56 6.07 18.32
CA LEU A 62 -1.80 6.73 17.04
C LEU A 62 -3.29 6.94 16.76
N ILE A 63 -4.13 5.94 17.06
CA ILE A 63 -5.59 6.04 16.94
C ILE A 63 -6.14 7.07 17.92
N LEU A 64 -5.69 7.06 19.17
CA LEU A 64 -6.11 8.05 20.17
C LEU A 64 -5.71 9.47 19.77
N ALA A 65 -4.49 9.66 19.28
CA ALA A 65 -4.02 10.95 18.79
C ALA A 65 -4.84 11.42 17.57
N SER A 66 -5.13 10.53 16.62
CA SER A 66 -5.97 10.84 15.45
C SER A 66 -7.40 11.18 15.85
N THR A 67 -7.97 10.46 16.82
CA THR A 67 -9.30 10.73 17.37
C THR A 67 -9.35 12.09 18.07
N ALA A 68 -8.35 12.40 18.88
CA ALA A 68 -8.25 13.70 19.54
C ALA A 68 -8.07 14.84 18.50
N ALA A 69 -7.22 14.65 17.51
CA ALA A 69 -7.03 15.60 16.43
C ALA A 69 -8.32 15.86 15.63
N ALA A 70 -9.08 14.80 15.35
CA ALA A 70 -10.38 14.93 14.70
C ALA A 70 -11.39 15.66 15.57
N TRP A 71 -11.46 15.32 16.86
CA TRP A 71 -12.40 15.94 17.81
C TRP A 71 -12.17 17.43 18.01
N PHE A 72 -10.91 17.85 18.12
CA PHE A 72 -10.56 19.25 18.39
C PHE A 72 -10.26 20.08 17.14
N GLY A 73 -9.97 19.45 16.01
CA GLY A 73 -9.50 20.14 14.80
C GLY A 73 -10.43 20.04 13.59
N MET A 74 -11.50 19.26 13.67
CA MET A 74 -12.46 19.16 12.56
C MET A 74 -13.76 19.84 12.93
N ASP A 75 -14.20 20.77 12.07
CA ASP A 75 -15.49 21.42 12.17
C ASP A 75 -16.56 20.61 11.42
N ASP A 76 -17.72 20.43 12.05
CA ASP A 76 -18.89 19.84 11.39
C ASP A 76 -19.45 20.79 10.34
N LEU A 77 -19.55 20.30 9.10
CA LEU A 77 -20.21 21.01 8.01
C LEU A 77 -21.73 20.85 8.16
N ALA A 78 -22.34 21.70 9.01
CA ALA A 78 -23.74 21.62 9.43
C ALA A 78 -24.77 21.68 8.28
N ASP A 79 -24.40 22.13 7.08
CA ASP A 79 -25.32 22.38 5.97
C ASP A 79 -25.46 21.25 4.95
N ARG A 80 -24.96 20.06 5.23
CA ARG A 80 -24.99 18.95 4.27
C ARG A 80 -25.70 17.70 4.75
N HIS A 81 -26.93 17.86 5.21
CA HIS A 81 -27.85 16.75 5.42
C HIS A 81 -28.52 16.33 4.10
N ALA A 82 -27.71 15.82 3.13
CA ALA A 82 -28.28 15.13 1.98
C ALA A 82 -28.97 13.86 2.50
N GLY A 83 -30.28 13.74 2.27
CA GLY A 83 -31.06 12.58 2.68
C GLY A 83 -30.50 11.30 2.05
N MET A 84 -30.70 10.16 2.68
CA MET A 84 -30.27 8.83 2.14
C MET A 84 -30.73 8.62 0.69
N ALA A 85 -31.91 9.11 0.32
CA ALA A 85 -32.45 9.01 -1.04
C ALA A 85 -31.64 9.83 -2.05
N GLU A 86 -31.15 11.01 -1.69
CA GLU A 86 -30.31 11.85 -2.55
C GLU A 86 -28.93 11.22 -2.75
N GLN A 87 -28.37 10.59 -1.72
CA GLN A 87 -27.11 9.87 -1.81
C GLN A 87 -27.25 8.59 -2.66
N ALA A 88 -28.40 7.90 -2.60
CA ALA A 88 -28.67 6.68 -3.37
C ALA A 88 -28.68 6.92 -4.89
N VAL A 89 -28.88 8.15 -5.37
CA VAL A 89 -28.76 8.51 -6.78
C VAL A 89 -27.38 8.15 -7.38
N VAL A 90 -26.33 8.10 -6.56
CA VAL A 90 -25.00 7.67 -6.99
C VAL A 90 -25.01 6.26 -7.58
N PHE A 91 -25.83 5.35 -7.05
CA PHE A 91 -25.93 3.97 -7.53
C PHE A 91 -26.62 3.84 -8.89
N THR A 92 -27.41 4.81 -9.31
CA THR A 92 -28.08 4.80 -10.62
C THR A 92 -27.18 5.22 -11.77
N ARG A 93 -26.05 5.84 -11.49
CA ARG A 93 -25.13 6.38 -12.51
C ARG A 93 -24.15 5.30 -12.98
N ARG A 94 -24.24 4.90 -14.25
CA ARG A 94 -23.31 3.94 -14.87
C ARG A 94 -21.84 4.35 -14.75
N HIS A 95 -21.57 5.64 -14.86
CA HIS A 95 -20.20 6.18 -14.74
C HIS A 95 -19.61 5.91 -13.35
N ASN A 96 -20.39 5.95 -12.29
CA ASN A 96 -19.94 5.64 -10.94
C ASN A 96 -19.48 4.18 -10.82
N TRP A 97 -20.23 3.23 -11.38
CA TRP A 97 -19.86 1.82 -11.39
C TRP A 97 -18.55 1.57 -12.16
N LEU A 98 -18.37 2.26 -13.30
CA LEU A 98 -17.11 2.19 -14.05
C LEU A 98 -15.94 2.70 -13.22
N MET A 99 -16.10 3.83 -12.52
CA MET A 99 -15.07 4.38 -11.64
C MET A 99 -14.76 3.46 -10.46
N CYS A 100 -15.77 2.85 -9.86
CA CYS A 100 -15.58 1.85 -8.79
C CYS A 100 -14.79 0.64 -9.30
N TRP A 101 -15.11 0.15 -10.49
CA TRP A 101 -14.40 -0.97 -11.12
C TRP A 101 -12.92 -0.64 -11.38
N LEU A 102 -12.65 0.54 -11.96
CA LEU A 102 -11.27 1.01 -12.18
C LEU A 102 -10.52 1.20 -10.86
N TYR A 103 -11.20 1.73 -9.84
CA TYR A 103 -10.60 1.90 -8.52
C TYR A 103 -10.30 0.56 -7.85
N LEU A 104 -11.19 -0.42 -7.98
CA LEU A 104 -10.94 -1.79 -7.51
C LEU A 104 -9.69 -2.38 -8.15
N GLY A 105 -9.51 -2.19 -9.47
CA GLY A 105 -8.33 -2.65 -10.19
C GLY A 105 -7.03 -2.00 -9.66
N THR A 106 -6.99 -0.67 -9.54
CA THR A 106 -5.78 0.05 -9.11
C THR A 106 -5.49 -0.11 -7.63
N PHE A 107 -6.51 0.06 -6.78
CA PHE A 107 -6.33 -0.02 -5.33
C PHE A 107 -6.16 -1.47 -4.85
N GLY A 108 -6.94 -2.39 -5.44
CA GLY A 108 -6.83 -3.82 -5.16
C GLY A 108 -5.45 -4.37 -5.54
N SER A 109 -4.90 -3.94 -6.67
CA SER A 109 -3.53 -4.30 -7.07
C SER A 109 -2.49 -3.73 -6.09
N PHE A 110 -2.64 -2.47 -5.69
CA PHE A 110 -1.74 -1.84 -4.72
C PHE A 110 -1.71 -2.63 -3.39
N ILE A 111 -2.88 -2.94 -2.82
CA ILE A 111 -2.96 -3.72 -1.57
C ILE A 111 -2.46 -5.15 -1.78
N GLY A 112 -2.90 -5.81 -2.84
CA GLY A 112 -2.52 -7.19 -3.14
C GLY A 112 -1.01 -7.35 -3.30
N PHE A 113 -0.37 -6.51 -4.10
CA PHE A 113 1.08 -6.57 -4.29
C PHE A 113 1.85 -6.15 -3.05
N SER A 114 1.39 -5.13 -2.31
CA SER A 114 2.03 -4.73 -1.06
C SER A 114 2.02 -5.84 0.00
N ALA A 115 0.97 -6.65 0.04
CA ALA A 115 0.86 -7.77 0.97
C ALA A 115 1.61 -9.02 0.51
N SER A 116 1.59 -9.33 -0.81
CA SER A 116 2.15 -10.57 -1.34
C SER A 116 3.63 -10.47 -1.71
N LEU A 117 4.16 -9.27 -1.97
CA LEU A 117 5.57 -9.08 -2.35
C LEU A 117 6.56 -9.69 -1.35
N PRO A 118 6.45 -9.47 -0.02
CA PRO A 118 7.34 -10.09 0.96
C PRO A 118 7.28 -11.61 0.91
N MET A 119 6.08 -12.14 0.81
CA MET A 119 5.84 -13.57 0.80
C MET A 119 6.41 -14.24 -0.48
N LEU A 120 6.23 -13.59 -1.64
CA LEU A 120 6.80 -14.04 -2.91
C LEU A 120 8.34 -13.99 -2.88
N ALA A 121 8.90 -12.90 -2.39
CA ALA A 121 10.35 -12.75 -2.30
C ALA A 121 10.97 -13.80 -1.38
N GLN A 122 10.33 -14.11 -0.26
CA GLN A 122 10.80 -15.13 0.67
C GLN A 122 10.62 -16.55 0.10
N SER A 123 9.47 -16.87 -0.49
CA SER A 123 9.15 -18.22 -0.95
C SER A 123 9.84 -18.59 -2.26
N GLN A 124 9.99 -17.65 -3.18
CA GLN A 124 10.54 -17.91 -4.52
C GLN A 124 12.06 -17.67 -4.59
N TYR A 125 12.56 -16.69 -3.87
CA TYR A 125 13.99 -16.31 -3.93
C TYR A 125 14.76 -16.67 -2.66
N GLN A 126 14.10 -17.20 -1.62
CA GLN A 126 14.69 -17.61 -0.33
C GLN A 126 15.56 -16.51 0.32
N ARG A 127 15.26 -15.24 0.02
CA ARG A 127 16.01 -14.10 0.51
C ARG A 127 15.29 -13.46 1.70
N ALA A 128 15.92 -13.54 2.87
CA ALA A 128 15.46 -12.85 4.08
C ALA A 128 15.61 -11.31 3.96
N ASP A 129 16.59 -10.84 3.17
CA ASP A 129 16.87 -9.41 2.97
C ASP A 129 15.71 -8.66 2.29
N ALA A 130 14.85 -9.37 1.58
CA ALA A 130 13.67 -8.80 0.93
C ALA A 130 12.73 -8.11 1.94
N MET A 131 12.65 -8.61 3.17
CA MET A 131 11.81 -8.01 4.22
C MET A 131 12.23 -6.56 4.57
N HIS A 132 13.50 -6.23 4.41
CA HIS A 132 14.01 -4.87 4.67
C HIS A 132 13.65 -3.86 3.57
N LEU A 133 13.29 -4.33 2.37
CA LEU A 133 13.01 -3.47 1.21
C LEU A 133 11.51 -3.35 0.90
N VAL A 134 10.66 -4.18 1.52
CA VAL A 134 9.22 -4.28 1.23
C VAL A 134 8.49 -2.95 1.41
N TRP A 135 8.83 -2.17 2.42
CA TRP A 135 8.21 -0.88 2.70
C TRP A 135 8.45 0.17 1.61
N LEU A 136 9.52 -0.01 0.79
CA LEU A 136 9.84 0.91 -0.31
C LEU A 136 8.77 0.90 -1.40
N GLY A 137 8.17 -0.25 -1.73
CA GLY A 137 7.11 -0.33 -2.74
C GLY A 137 5.91 0.57 -2.43
N PRO A 138 5.25 0.41 -1.28
CA PRO A 138 4.17 1.31 -0.86
C PRO A 138 4.61 2.76 -0.70
N LEU A 139 5.85 3.02 -0.27
CA LEU A 139 6.39 4.38 -0.16
C LEU A 139 6.46 5.04 -1.53
N ILE A 140 7.08 4.39 -2.51
CA ILE A 140 7.18 4.90 -3.89
C ILE A 140 5.79 5.13 -4.47
N GLY A 141 4.88 4.16 -4.31
CA GLY A 141 3.49 4.28 -4.74
C GLY A 141 2.76 5.47 -4.11
N ALA A 142 2.98 5.74 -2.83
CA ALA A 142 2.40 6.88 -2.13
C ALA A 142 2.95 8.22 -2.64
N VAL A 143 4.27 8.32 -2.86
CA VAL A 143 4.94 9.53 -3.36
C VAL A 143 4.59 9.82 -4.81
N LEU A 144 4.39 8.80 -5.64
CA LEU A 144 4.00 8.97 -7.04
C LEU A 144 2.53 9.42 -7.24
N ARG A 145 1.65 9.27 -6.24
CA ARG A 145 0.24 9.69 -6.35
C ARG A 145 0.03 11.18 -6.62
N PRO A 146 0.69 12.12 -5.94
CA PRO A 146 0.59 13.55 -6.28
C PRO A 146 1.05 13.84 -7.70
N LEU A 147 2.09 13.13 -8.19
CA LEU A 147 2.57 13.26 -9.58
C LEU A 147 1.51 12.78 -10.57
N GLY A 148 0.90 11.62 -10.32
CA GLY A 148 -0.21 11.11 -11.12
C GLY A 148 -1.41 12.06 -11.14
N GLY A 149 -1.76 12.67 -10.00
CA GLY A 149 -2.79 13.70 -9.89
C GLY A 149 -2.47 14.95 -10.71
N TRP A 150 -1.23 15.42 -10.65
CA TRP A 150 -0.77 16.56 -11.46
C TRP A 150 -0.79 16.25 -12.98
N MET A 151 -0.37 15.03 -13.35
CA MET A 151 -0.46 14.58 -14.76
C MET A 151 -1.90 14.50 -15.23
N ALA A 152 -2.81 14.01 -14.36
CA ALA A 152 -4.24 13.93 -14.67
C ALA A 152 -4.88 15.32 -14.87
N ASP A 153 -4.46 16.32 -14.09
CA ASP A 153 -4.90 17.71 -14.27
C ASP A 153 -4.42 18.31 -15.61
N ARG A 154 -3.22 17.89 -16.08
CA ARG A 154 -2.61 18.46 -17.28
C ARG A 154 -3.02 17.76 -18.58
N TRP A 155 -3.12 16.43 -18.57
CA TRP A 155 -3.32 15.61 -19.78
C TRP A 155 -4.70 14.95 -19.84
N GLY A 156 -5.49 15.10 -18.78
CA GLY A 156 -6.81 14.50 -18.61
C GLY A 156 -6.75 13.13 -17.91
N GLY A 157 -7.63 12.96 -16.92
CA GLY A 157 -7.63 11.78 -16.05
C GLY A 157 -7.79 10.46 -16.80
N ALA A 158 -8.66 10.40 -17.82
CA ALA A 158 -8.90 9.17 -18.58
C ALA A 158 -7.65 8.68 -19.34
N ARG A 159 -6.87 9.59 -19.93
CA ARG A 159 -5.63 9.21 -20.64
C ARG A 159 -4.57 8.72 -19.68
N VAL A 160 -4.39 9.40 -18.56
CA VAL A 160 -3.42 9.01 -17.54
C VAL A 160 -3.80 7.65 -16.95
N THR A 161 -5.07 7.43 -16.64
CA THR A 161 -5.56 6.14 -16.15
C THR A 161 -5.29 5.02 -17.15
N PHE A 162 -5.56 5.23 -18.43
CA PHE A 162 -5.27 4.24 -19.47
C PHE A 162 -3.79 3.84 -19.49
N TRP A 163 -2.87 4.81 -19.51
CA TRP A 163 -1.44 4.52 -19.51
C TRP A 163 -0.96 3.85 -18.23
N VAL A 164 -1.53 4.21 -17.06
CA VAL A 164 -1.21 3.54 -15.81
C VAL A 164 -1.61 2.06 -15.87
N PHE A 165 -2.80 1.72 -16.39
CA PHE A 165 -3.20 0.32 -16.56
C PHE A 165 -2.30 -0.45 -17.54
N VAL A 166 -1.88 0.19 -18.64
CA VAL A 166 -0.93 -0.42 -19.59
C VAL A 166 0.41 -0.71 -18.89
N LEU A 167 0.94 0.26 -18.13
CA LEU A 167 2.19 0.07 -17.38
C LEU A 167 2.05 -1.01 -16.31
N MET A 168 0.93 -1.08 -15.59
CA MET A 168 0.66 -2.14 -14.62
C MET A 168 0.63 -3.52 -15.28
N ALA A 169 -0.02 -3.64 -16.45
CA ALA A 169 -0.07 -4.90 -17.20
C ALA A 169 1.33 -5.33 -17.66
N LEU A 170 2.14 -4.40 -18.15
CA LEU A 170 3.53 -4.66 -18.55
C LEU A 170 4.39 -5.06 -17.36
N ALA A 171 4.27 -4.35 -16.23
CA ALA A 171 5.00 -4.68 -14.99
C ALA A 171 4.62 -6.08 -14.47
N ALA A 172 3.34 -6.43 -14.49
CA ALA A 172 2.88 -7.77 -14.11
C ALA A 172 3.42 -8.86 -15.05
N LEU A 173 3.48 -8.59 -16.36
CA LEU A 173 4.07 -9.50 -17.34
C LEU A 173 5.58 -9.68 -17.10
N VAL A 174 6.32 -8.61 -16.88
CA VAL A 174 7.75 -8.68 -16.55
C VAL A 174 7.96 -9.45 -15.25
N ALA A 175 7.17 -9.18 -14.21
CA ALA A 175 7.25 -9.93 -12.97
C ALA A 175 7.01 -11.43 -13.18
N LEU A 176 6.02 -11.80 -14.02
CA LEU A 176 5.74 -13.19 -14.35
C LEU A 176 6.91 -13.86 -15.09
N LEU A 177 7.55 -13.15 -16.02
CA LEU A 177 8.70 -13.65 -16.77
C LEU A 177 9.97 -13.77 -15.91
N CYS A 178 10.08 -12.97 -14.85
CA CYS A 178 11.19 -13.02 -13.91
C CYS A 178 11.01 -14.08 -12.79
N LEU A 179 9.81 -14.66 -12.65
CA LEU A 179 9.59 -15.73 -11.68
C LEU A 179 10.41 -16.97 -12.10
N PRO A 180 11.16 -17.58 -11.17
CA PRO A 180 11.90 -18.80 -11.47
C PRO A 180 10.91 -19.90 -11.86
N THR A 181 11.12 -20.51 -13.02
CA THR A 181 10.39 -21.73 -13.40
C THR A 181 10.79 -22.83 -12.43
N VAL A 182 9.81 -23.45 -11.76
CA VAL A 182 10.03 -24.62 -10.89
C VAL A 182 10.44 -25.80 -11.75
N SER A 183 11.68 -25.80 -12.20
CA SER A 183 12.33 -27.01 -12.74
C SER A 183 12.97 -27.73 -11.56
N GLY A 184 12.45 -28.92 -11.27
CA GLY A 184 12.89 -29.75 -10.16
C GLY A 184 14.34 -30.22 -10.34
N SER A 185 15.27 -29.45 -9.94
CA SER A 185 16.62 -29.78 -9.51
C SER A 185 17.38 -28.50 -9.20
N GLY A 186 17.79 -28.31 -7.95
CA GLY A 186 18.81 -27.50 -7.34
C GLY A 186 19.57 -26.41 -8.13
N SER A 187 18.92 -25.70 -9.04
CA SER A 187 19.54 -24.61 -9.78
C SER A 187 19.50 -23.34 -8.94
N GLU A 188 20.65 -22.74 -8.74
CA GLU A 188 20.84 -21.43 -8.12
C GLU A 188 19.85 -20.44 -8.71
N VAL A 189 19.04 -19.83 -7.86
CA VAL A 189 18.11 -18.76 -8.25
C VAL A 189 18.93 -17.61 -8.83
N SER A 190 18.80 -17.37 -10.13
CA SER A 190 19.55 -16.33 -10.84
C SER A 190 19.35 -14.97 -10.17
N SER A 191 20.44 -14.35 -9.75
CA SER A 191 20.42 -13.00 -9.17
C SER A 191 19.81 -11.97 -10.13
N ASN A 192 19.91 -12.20 -11.43
CA ASN A 192 19.33 -11.34 -12.47
C ASN A 192 17.78 -11.42 -12.48
N GLY A 193 17.20 -12.57 -12.18
CA GLY A 193 15.75 -12.72 -12.05
C GLY A 193 15.19 -11.92 -10.87
N TYR A 194 15.90 -11.90 -9.74
CA TYR A 194 15.49 -11.14 -8.57
C TYR A 194 15.52 -9.63 -8.78
N SER A 195 16.58 -9.10 -9.39
CA SER A 195 16.66 -7.67 -9.72
C SER A 195 15.59 -7.21 -10.71
N GLY A 196 15.28 -8.03 -11.73
CA GLY A 196 14.19 -7.77 -12.67
C GLY A 196 12.81 -7.82 -12.00
N PHE A 197 12.61 -8.76 -11.07
CA PHE A 197 11.40 -8.85 -10.26
C PHE A 197 11.21 -7.59 -9.39
N LEU A 198 12.24 -7.14 -8.66
CA LEU A 198 12.19 -5.91 -7.88
C LEU A 198 11.92 -4.69 -8.76
N ALA A 199 12.59 -4.57 -9.90
CA ALA A 199 12.38 -3.47 -10.84
C ALA A 199 10.93 -3.41 -11.37
N ALA A 200 10.29 -4.57 -11.59
CA ALA A 200 8.89 -4.64 -12.02
C ALA A 200 7.93 -4.08 -10.95
N PHE A 201 8.32 -4.14 -9.68
CA PHE A 201 7.55 -3.56 -8.56
C PHE A 201 7.97 -2.14 -8.19
N GLY A 202 8.92 -1.54 -8.92
CA GLY A 202 9.39 -0.18 -8.69
C GLY A 202 10.37 -0.04 -7.52
N LEU A 203 11.11 -1.12 -7.18
CA LEU A 203 12.12 -1.19 -6.11
C LEU A 203 13.54 -1.21 -6.66
#